data_1f0c5342edb5d5d460e56d65ba710d35
#
_entry.id   1f0c5342edb5d5d460e56d65ba710d35
#
_cell.length_a   1.000
_cell.length_b   1.000
_cell.length_c   1.000
_cell.angle_alpha   90.00
_cell.angle_beta   90.00
_cell.angle_gamma   90.00
#
_symmetry.space_group_name_H-M   'P 1'
#
loop_
_entity.id
_entity.type
_entity.pdbx_description
1 polymer ?
#
loop_
_entity_poly.entity_id
_entity_poly.type
_entity_poly.pdbx_seq_one_letter_code
_entity_poly.pdbx_strand_id
1 'polypeptide(L)'
;MNYLTINERDLAVFKRWQNGDSVSTIARDEHVSMQRVYNIVNKVRLFHGEEVYKDPYDLRYLQSISPRIRKILAGKGVNNIKELTEWVKHNRLINLPGVGNLKEKEILIQLDYFMRHRHEDE
;
A
#
# COMPACT_ATOMS: atom_id res chain seq x y z
N MET A 1 13.48 -15.56 4.22
CA MET A 1 13.54 -14.25 4.87
C MET A 1 12.16 -13.75 5.19
N ASN A 2 12.00 -13.34 6.41
CA ASN A 2 10.69 -12.90 6.86
C ASN A 2 10.58 -11.39 6.72
N TYR A 3 9.98 -10.90 5.65
CA TYR A 3 9.77 -9.46 5.55
C TYR A 3 8.62 -8.94 6.41
N LEU A 4 8.11 -9.80 7.28
CA LEU A 4 7.28 -9.37 8.40
C LEU A 4 8.12 -8.77 9.51
N THR A 5 9.42 -9.01 9.50
CA THR A 5 10.31 -8.46 10.53
C THR A 5 10.56 -6.98 10.26
N ILE A 6 10.23 -6.16 11.25
CA ILE A 6 10.48 -4.73 11.22
C ILE A 6 11.61 -4.44 12.20
N ASN A 7 12.70 -3.86 11.69
CA ASN A 7 13.86 -3.54 12.51
C ASN A 7 13.81 -2.06 12.94
N GLU A 8 14.77 -1.67 13.78
CA GLU A 8 14.85 -0.30 14.29
C GLU A 8 14.99 0.73 13.18
N ARG A 9 15.72 0.38 12.12
CA ARG A 9 15.90 1.28 10.97
C ARG A 9 14.57 1.54 10.26
N ASP A 10 13.76 0.49 10.07
CA ASP A 10 12.45 0.62 9.44
C ASP A 10 11.55 1.56 10.24
N LEU A 11 11.56 1.42 11.57
CA LEU A 11 10.79 2.29 12.46
C LEU A 11 11.29 3.73 12.40
N ALA A 12 12.60 3.94 12.35
CA ALA A 12 13.19 5.27 12.26
C ALA A 12 12.79 5.97 10.97
N VAL A 13 12.85 5.24 9.85
CA VAL A 13 12.43 5.76 8.54
C VAL A 13 10.95 6.12 8.57
N PHE A 14 10.13 5.26 9.13
CA PHE A 14 8.68 5.50 9.23
C PHE A 14 8.36 6.73 10.07
N LYS A 15 9.05 6.91 11.21
CA LYS A 15 8.86 8.08 12.08
C LYS A 15 9.23 9.38 11.35
N ARG A 16 10.33 9.38 10.60
CA ARG A 16 10.72 10.54 9.82
C ARG A 16 9.64 10.91 8.80
N TRP A 17 9.11 9.88 8.12
CA TRP A 17 8.04 10.07 7.15
C TRP A 17 6.77 10.64 7.82
N GLN A 18 6.39 10.13 9.00
CA GLN A 18 5.25 10.64 9.75
C GLN A 18 5.44 12.10 10.17
N ASN A 19 6.67 12.48 10.49
CA ASN A 19 7.00 13.83 10.91
C ASN A 19 7.04 14.84 9.77
N GLY A 20 6.82 14.40 8.53
CA GLY A 20 6.75 15.28 7.38
C GLY A 20 8.04 15.40 6.57
N ASP A 21 9.08 14.64 6.90
CA ASP A 21 10.30 14.63 6.09
C ASP A 21 9.97 14.10 4.70
N SER A 22 10.54 14.74 3.67
CA SER A 22 10.31 14.28 2.29
C SER A 22 10.96 12.93 2.06
N VAL A 23 10.37 12.13 1.18
CA VAL A 23 10.92 10.82 0.82
C VAL A 23 12.33 10.96 0.25
N SER A 24 12.57 11.99 -0.56
CA SER A 24 13.90 12.24 -1.14
C SER A 24 14.94 12.53 -0.06
N THR A 25 14.60 13.30 0.96
CA THR A 25 15.48 13.59 2.08
C THR A 25 15.81 12.34 2.88
N ILE A 26 14.80 11.55 3.21
CA ILE A 26 14.98 10.29 3.93
C ILE A 26 15.88 9.35 3.13
N ALA A 27 15.60 9.19 1.85
CA ALA A 27 16.37 8.32 0.96
C ALA A 27 17.84 8.71 0.94
N ARG A 28 18.12 10.00 0.80
CA ARG A 28 19.49 10.52 0.80
C ARG A 28 20.21 10.25 2.11
N ASP A 29 19.57 10.56 3.24
CA ASP A 29 20.17 10.41 4.56
C ASP A 29 20.41 8.95 4.95
N GLU A 30 19.53 8.07 4.51
CA GLU A 30 19.62 6.64 4.79
C GLU A 30 20.40 5.85 3.74
N HIS A 31 20.89 6.53 2.69
CA HIS A 31 21.64 5.92 1.60
C HIS A 31 20.87 4.80 0.89
N VAL A 32 19.58 5.01 0.67
CA VAL A 32 18.71 4.06 -0.04
C VAL A 32 17.93 4.79 -1.14
N SER A 33 17.27 4.03 -2.01
CA SER A 33 16.43 4.61 -3.05
C SER A 33 15.12 5.13 -2.46
N MET A 34 14.48 6.04 -3.16
CA MET A 34 13.14 6.52 -2.80
C MET A 34 12.15 5.37 -2.77
N GLN A 35 12.27 4.43 -3.72
CA GLN A 35 11.41 3.24 -3.76
C GLN A 35 11.57 2.42 -2.49
N ARG A 36 12.79 2.30 -2.00
CA ARG A 36 13.07 1.58 -0.73
C ARG A 36 12.36 2.25 0.44
N VAL A 37 12.38 3.59 0.50
CA VAL A 37 11.69 4.34 1.56
C VAL A 37 10.19 4.05 1.50
N TYR A 38 9.58 4.09 0.33
CA TYR A 38 8.16 3.77 0.18
C TYR A 38 7.84 2.35 0.62
N ASN A 39 8.70 1.40 0.28
CA ASN A 39 8.51 0.00 0.67
C ASN A 39 8.57 -0.16 2.19
N ILE A 40 9.51 0.52 2.84
CA ILE A 40 9.65 0.49 4.30
C ILE A 40 8.42 1.08 4.97
N VAL A 41 7.99 2.26 4.52
CA VAL A 41 6.81 2.94 5.08
C VAL A 41 5.58 2.04 4.95
N ASN A 42 5.38 1.46 3.78
CA ASN A 42 4.23 0.60 3.51
C ASN A 42 4.26 -0.66 4.37
N LYS A 43 5.44 -1.26 4.52
CA LYS A 43 5.64 -2.44 5.37
C LYS A 43 5.26 -2.15 6.82
N VAL A 44 5.74 -1.02 7.37
CA VAL A 44 5.44 -0.64 8.75
C VAL A 44 3.94 -0.40 8.94
N ARG A 45 3.29 0.28 7.99
CA ARG A 45 1.84 0.50 8.05
C ARG A 45 1.07 -0.80 8.13
N LEU A 46 1.45 -1.77 7.30
CA LEU A 46 0.75 -3.06 7.22
C LEU A 46 0.96 -3.90 8.47
N PHE A 47 2.14 -3.83 9.08
CA PHE A 47 2.49 -4.73 10.17
C PHE A 47 2.27 -4.18 11.57
N HIS A 48 2.35 -2.86 11.74
CA HIS A 48 2.12 -2.29 13.07
C HIS A 48 0.70 -1.85 13.31
N GLY A 49 -0.17 -2.00 12.30
CA GLY A 49 -1.58 -1.65 12.47
C GLY A 49 -1.80 -0.18 12.81
N GLU A 50 -0.82 0.68 12.52
CA GLU A 50 -1.02 2.10 12.74
C GLU A 50 -2.08 2.61 11.77
N GLU A 51 -3.19 3.07 12.32
CA GLU A 51 -4.30 3.59 11.55
C GLU A 51 -3.98 5.00 11.09
N VAL A 52 -3.34 5.09 9.91
CA VAL A 52 -3.08 6.37 9.27
C VAL A 52 -4.37 6.96 8.71
N TYR A 53 -5.31 6.08 8.32
CA TYR A 53 -6.61 6.46 7.79
C TYR A 53 -7.70 5.92 8.70
N LYS A 54 -8.84 6.63 8.77
CA LYS A 54 -9.97 6.21 9.61
C LYS A 54 -10.51 4.84 9.24
N ASP A 55 -10.58 4.57 7.93
CA ASP A 55 -11.01 3.25 7.44
C ASP A 55 -9.80 2.32 7.41
N PRO A 56 -9.79 1.23 8.18
CA PRO A 56 -8.68 0.28 8.15
C PRO A 56 -8.52 -0.42 6.79
N TYR A 57 -9.51 -0.29 5.93
CA TYR A 57 -9.49 -0.86 4.58
C TYR A 57 -9.40 0.20 3.50
N ASP A 58 -8.87 1.38 3.82
CA ASP A 58 -8.71 2.48 2.87
C ASP A 58 -7.81 2.05 1.70
N LEU A 59 -8.22 2.36 0.47
CA LEU A 59 -7.46 2.00 -0.73
C LEU A 59 -6.06 2.61 -0.74
N ARG A 60 -5.83 3.70 -0.02
CA ARG A 60 -4.53 4.34 0.05
C ARG A 60 -3.47 3.49 0.73
N TYR A 61 -3.86 2.42 1.43
CA TYR A 61 -2.90 1.45 1.96
C TYR A 61 -2.25 0.63 0.86
N LEU A 62 -2.86 0.54 -0.31
CA LEU A 62 -2.28 -0.13 -1.47
C LEU A 62 -1.54 0.88 -2.32
N GLN A 63 -0.22 0.88 -2.20
CA GLN A 63 0.64 1.89 -2.80
C GLN A 63 0.62 1.90 -4.33
N SER A 64 0.37 0.75 -4.94
CA SER A 64 0.29 0.62 -6.39
C SER A 64 -0.97 1.28 -6.99
N ILE A 65 -1.94 1.62 -6.15
CA ILE A 65 -3.16 2.27 -6.60
C ILE A 65 -2.97 3.79 -6.54
N SER A 66 -2.83 4.41 -7.72
CA SER A 66 -2.66 5.86 -7.83
C SER A 66 -3.96 6.60 -7.51
N PRO A 67 -3.90 7.90 -7.22
CA PRO A 67 -5.12 8.70 -7.03
C PRO A 67 -6.07 8.61 -8.21
N ARG A 68 -5.54 8.54 -9.43
CA ARG A 68 -6.35 8.40 -10.64
C ARG A 68 -7.11 7.09 -10.66
N ILE A 69 -6.43 5.97 -10.32
CA ILE A 69 -7.06 4.66 -10.28
C ILE A 69 -8.12 4.61 -9.18
N ARG A 70 -7.84 5.21 -8.00
CA ARG A 70 -8.83 5.29 -6.92
C ARG A 70 -10.10 5.99 -7.38
N LYS A 71 -9.95 7.08 -8.12
CA LYS A 71 -11.09 7.84 -8.62
C LYS A 71 -11.91 7.02 -9.60
N ILE A 72 -11.25 6.28 -10.49
CA ILE A 72 -11.92 5.40 -11.44
C ILE A 72 -12.69 4.30 -10.71
N LEU A 73 -12.05 3.68 -9.71
CA LEU A 73 -12.69 2.64 -8.90
C LEU A 73 -13.90 3.19 -8.14
N ALA A 74 -13.78 4.39 -7.57
CA ALA A 74 -14.89 5.04 -6.89
C ALA A 74 -16.09 5.23 -7.82
N GLY A 75 -15.84 5.58 -9.08
CA GLY A 75 -16.89 5.69 -10.09
C GLY A 75 -17.58 4.36 -10.39
N LYS A 76 -16.96 3.24 -10.04
CA LYS A 76 -17.53 1.90 -10.20
C LYS A 76 -18.07 1.33 -8.88
N GLY A 77 -18.16 2.16 -7.84
CA GLY A 77 -18.66 1.75 -6.54
C GLY A 77 -17.64 1.07 -5.64
N VAL A 78 -16.34 1.14 -6.00
CA VAL A 78 -15.27 0.52 -5.24
C VAL A 78 -14.53 1.61 -4.46
N ASN A 79 -14.79 1.69 -3.15
CA ASN A 79 -14.28 2.78 -2.31
C ASN A 79 -13.29 2.31 -1.22
N ASN A 80 -13.15 1.00 -1.03
CA ASN A 80 -12.22 0.46 -0.03
C ASN A 80 -11.69 -0.90 -0.49
N ILE A 81 -10.75 -1.44 0.31
CA ILE A 81 -10.07 -2.69 -0.04
C ILE A 81 -11.03 -3.88 -0.01
N LYS A 82 -12.01 -3.90 0.89
CA LYS A 82 -12.99 -4.98 0.94
C LYS A 82 -13.83 -5.02 -0.34
N GLU A 83 -14.28 -3.87 -0.77
CA GLU A 83 -15.04 -3.74 -2.03
C GLU A 83 -14.17 -4.11 -3.22
N LEU A 84 -12.90 -3.72 -3.20
CA LEU A 84 -11.96 -4.09 -4.27
C LEU A 84 -11.78 -5.61 -4.34
N THR A 85 -11.66 -6.27 -3.18
CA THR A 85 -11.50 -7.73 -3.11
C THR A 85 -12.68 -8.44 -3.79
N GLU A 86 -13.90 -7.96 -3.55
CA GLU A 86 -15.08 -8.52 -4.20
C GLU A 86 -15.12 -8.20 -5.70
N TRP A 87 -14.77 -6.95 -6.05
CA TRP A 87 -14.82 -6.50 -7.45
C TRP A 87 -13.87 -7.31 -8.34
N VAL A 88 -12.65 -7.61 -7.88
CA VAL A 88 -11.66 -8.35 -8.68
C VAL A 88 -12.01 -9.82 -8.87
N LYS A 89 -12.96 -10.35 -8.11
CA LYS A 89 -13.46 -11.73 -8.34
C LYS A 89 -14.23 -11.84 -9.64
N HIS A 90 -14.81 -10.74 -10.12
CA HIS A 90 -15.68 -10.71 -11.28
C HIS A 90 -15.21 -9.77 -12.38
N ASN A 91 -14.14 -9.02 -12.15
CA ASN A 91 -13.63 -8.02 -13.08
C ASN A 91 -12.12 -8.05 -13.14
N ARG A 92 -11.57 -7.62 -14.27
CA ARG A 92 -10.14 -7.51 -14.47
C ARG A 92 -9.69 -6.06 -14.32
N LEU A 93 -8.66 -5.84 -13.51
CA LEU A 93 -8.09 -4.51 -13.32
C LEU A 93 -7.52 -3.94 -14.63
N ILE A 94 -7.04 -4.81 -15.50
CA ILE A 94 -6.49 -4.40 -16.80
C ILE A 94 -7.51 -3.67 -17.67
N ASN A 95 -8.78 -3.83 -17.39
CA ASN A 95 -9.85 -3.14 -18.13
C ASN A 95 -10.02 -1.68 -17.70
N LEU A 96 -9.35 -1.27 -16.63
CA LEU A 96 -9.36 0.12 -16.19
C LEU A 96 -8.35 0.95 -16.98
N PRO A 97 -8.70 2.19 -17.36
CA PRO A 97 -7.75 3.07 -18.04
C PRO A 97 -6.46 3.26 -17.24
N GLY A 98 -5.33 3.09 -17.91
CA GLY A 98 -4.02 3.26 -17.28
C GLY A 98 -3.49 2.07 -16.51
N VAL A 99 -4.22 0.95 -16.51
CA VAL A 99 -3.77 -0.28 -15.84
C VAL A 99 -3.34 -1.29 -16.88
N GLY A 100 -2.04 -1.56 -16.96
CA GLY A 100 -1.50 -2.62 -17.79
C GLY A 100 -1.30 -3.92 -17.00
N ASN A 101 -0.73 -4.93 -17.63
CA ASN A 101 -0.51 -6.24 -17.03
C ASN A 101 0.36 -6.17 -15.76
N LEU A 102 1.44 -5.39 -15.80
CA LEU A 102 2.34 -5.27 -14.66
C LEU A 102 1.65 -4.58 -13.47
N LYS A 103 0.90 -3.53 -13.74
CA LYS A 103 0.17 -2.79 -12.70
C LYS A 103 -0.92 -3.67 -12.09
N GLU A 104 -1.65 -4.42 -12.90
CA GLU A 104 -2.65 -5.36 -12.40
C GLU A 104 -2.00 -6.37 -11.46
N LYS A 105 -0.87 -6.93 -11.86
CA LYS A 105 -0.15 -7.91 -11.04
C LYS A 105 0.30 -7.32 -9.71
N GLU A 106 0.86 -6.11 -9.73
CA GLU A 106 1.27 -5.40 -8.51
C GLU A 106 0.11 -5.20 -7.54
N ILE A 107 -1.02 -4.71 -8.07
CA ILE A 107 -2.19 -4.44 -7.24
C ILE A 107 -2.71 -5.74 -6.62
N LEU A 108 -2.81 -6.81 -7.40
CA LEU A 108 -3.30 -8.09 -6.89
C LEU A 108 -2.38 -8.68 -5.83
N ILE A 109 -1.06 -8.56 -6.01
CA ILE A 109 -0.09 -9.02 -5.01
C ILE A 109 -0.25 -8.22 -3.70
N GLN A 110 -0.34 -6.90 -3.80
CA GLN A 110 -0.51 -6.06 -2.61
C GLN A 110 -1.85 -6.31 -1.93
N LEU A 111 -2.89 -6.51 -2.70
CA LEU A 111 -4.22 -6.81 -2.18
C LEU A 111 -4.22 -8.12 -1.38
N ASP A 112 -3.65 -9.18 -1.97
CA ASP A 112 -3.55 -10.48 -1.32
C ASP A 112 -2.74 -10.39 -0.02
N TYR A 113 -1.60 -9.72 -0.08
CA TYR A 113 -0.73 -9.51 1.07
C TYR A 113 -1.47 -8.76 2.19
N PHE A 114 -2.13 -7.67 1.85
CA PHE A 114 -2.87 -6.86 2.81
C PHE A 114 -3.97 -7.69 3.50
N MET A 115 -4.76 -8.40 2.72
CA MET A 115 -5.89 -9.16 3.27
C MET A 115 -5.43 -10.30 4.17
N ARG A 116 -4.35 -10.99 3.81
CA ARG A 116 -3.78 -12.06 4.64
C ARG A 116 -3.33 -11.54 6.01
N HIS A 117 -2.64 -10.41 6.02
CA HIS A 117 -2.06 -9.91 7.26
C HIS A 117 -3.08 -9.23 8.16
N ARG A 118 -4.12 -8.64 7.59
CA ARG A 118 -5.21 -8.10 8.37
C ARG A 118 -6.04 -9.21 9.03
N HIS A 119 -6.20 -10.33 8.35
CA HIS A 119 -6.93 -11.47 8.91
C HIS A 119 -6.21 -12.10 10.09
N GLU A 120 -4.88 -12.12 10.08
CA GLU A 120 -4.10 -12.67 11.17
C GLU A 120 -4.20 -11.83 12.44
N ASP A 121 -4.53 -10.56 12.33
CA ASP A 121 -4.67 -9.64 13.46
C ASP A 121 -6.07 -9.67 14.08
N GLU A 122 -6.98 -10.38 13.46
CA GLU A 122 -8.32 -10.60 13.97
C GLU A 122 -8.36 -11.91 14.77
#